data_f2b524ab825dd03d8f5ae64c7a6f74c1
#
_entry.id   f2b524ab825dd03d8f5ae64c7a6f74c1
#
_cell.length_a   1.000
_cell.length_b   1.000
_cell.length_c   1.000
_cell.angle_alpha   90.00
_cell.angle_beta   90.00
_cell.angle_gamma   90.00
#
_symmetry.space_group_name_H-M   'P 1'
#
loop_
_entity.id
_entity.type
_entity.pdbx_description
1 polymer ?
#
loop_
_entity_poly.entity_id
_entity_poly.type
_entity_poly.pdbx_seq_one_letter_code
_entity_poly.pdbx_strand_id
1 'polypeptide(L)'
;VAVLAAGMPIYSAGPPRELATPTGVALLRSLTTVFGPMPLLSPGAVGYGAGDANPADWPNVLRVFLSPAGTGQDREQDRVVHIETNLDDVNPQTYEYVIERLFQHHALDVTLTPVIMKRGRPGIVLTVLAAPDRAQALMDVLFEETTALGVRAQEIVRQVLPRRFVTVRLPGGQVRVKVADLAGGHTKAFPEYLDCKRIAERTGRPVKAVLEEAVVAYRRGRVNKKERA
;
A
#
# COMPACT_ATOMS: atom_id res chain seq x y z
N VAL A 1 1.96 -1.39 32.62
CA VAL A 1 2.61 -1.61 31.31
C VAL A 1 1.63 -2.23 30.34
N ALA A 2 0.96 -3.36 30.65
CA ALA A 2 0.10 -4.08 29.70
C ALA A 2 -0.97 -3.20 29.03
N VAL A 3 -1.65 -2.32 29.78
CA VAL A 3 -2.65 -1.38 29.26
C VAL A 3 -2.02 -0.37 28.28
N LEU A 4 -0.83 0.14 28.62
CA LEU A 4 -0.11 1.08 27.74
C LEU A 4 0.40 0.40 26.46
N ALA A 5 0.69 -0.89 26.52
CA ALA A 5 1.18 -1.69 25.40
C ALA A 5 0.04 -2.28 24.53
N ALA A 6 -1.22 -1.94 24.79
CA ALA A 6 -2.35 -2.43 23.99
C ALA A 6 -2.16 -2.09 22.48
N GLY A 7 -2.19 -3.12 21.63
CA GLY A 7 -1.94 -2.99 20.17
C GLY A 7 -0.47 -2.99 19.76
N MET A 8 0.46 -3.10 20.71
CA MET A 8 1.90 -3.27 20.44
C MET A 8 2.27 -4.75 20.51
N PRO A 9 3.17 -5.26 19.64
CA PRO A 9 3.69 -6.61 19.79
C PRO A 9 4.55 -6.68 21.06
N ILE A 10 4.23 -7.62 21.96
CA ILE A 10 4.97 -7.85 23.20
C ILE A 10 5.42 -9.31 23.27
N TYR A 11 6.55 -9.54 23.90
CA TYR A 11 7.04 -10.86 24.22
C TYR A 11 7.69 -10.88 25.61
N SER A 12 7.84 -12.05 26.18
CA SER A 12 8.50 -12.24 27.48
C SER A 12 9.75 -13.09 27.29
N ALA A 13 10.92 -12.51 27.63
CA ALA A 13 12.18 -13.20 27.66
C ALA A 13 13.12 -12.56 28.68
N GLY A 14 14.07 -13.31 29.23
CA GLY A 14 15.05 -12.82 30.20
C GLY A 14 14.62 -12.99 31.67
N PRO A 15 15.15 -12.17 32.59
CA PRO A 15 14.92 -12.31 34.03
C PRO A 15 13.44 -12.10 34.40
N PRO A 16 12.93 -12.73 35.47
CA PRO A 16 11.53 -12.64 35.87
C PRO A 16 11.23 -11.29 36.60
N ARG A 17 11.38 -10.21 35.84
CA ARG A 17 11.10 -8.83 36.27
C ARG A 17 10.55 -8.01 35.12
N GLU A 18 9.99 -6.86 35.45
CA GLU A 18 9.60 -5.86 34.48
C GLU A 18 10.84 -5.24 33.83
N LEU A 19 11.02 -5.43 32.53
CA LEU A 19 12.10 -4.82 31.75
C LEU A 19 11.67 -3.55 31.04
N ALA A 20 10.40 -3.47 30.62
CA ALA A 20 9.82 -2.30 29.99
C ALA A 20 9.01 -1.50 31.02
N THR A 21 9.51 -0.34 31.44
CA THR A 21 8.83 0.53 32.41
C THR A 21 7.62 1.23 31.78
N PRO A 22 6.62 1.65 32.58
CA PRO A 22 5.48 2.43 32.08
C PRO A 22 5.88 3.66 31.28
N THR A 23 6.88 4.40 31.74
CA THR A 23 7.41 5.59 31.04
C THR A 23 8.04 5.21 29.70
N GLY A 24 8.86 4.15 29.67
CA GLY A 24 9.48 3.67 28.43
C GLY A 24 8.45 3.23 27.39
N VAL A 25 7.40 2.51 27.81
CA VAL A 25 6.31 2.09 26.91
C VAL A 25 5.51 3.28 26.41
N ALA A 26 5.22 4.28 27.27
CA ALA A 26 4.51 5.49 26.87
C ALA A 26 5.30 6.30 25.84
N LEU A 27 6.62 6.44 26.01
CA LEU A 27 7.50 7.11 25.05
C LEU A 27 7.53 6.35 23.72
N LEU A 28 7.73 5.04 23.74
CA LEU A 28 7.72 4.23 22.51
C LEU A 28 6.38 4.35 21.78
N ARG A 29 5.26 4.30 22.48
CA ARG A 29 3.94 4.45 21.90
C ARG A 29 3.74 5.81 21.23
N SER A 30 4.25 6.89 21.82
CA SER A 30 4.09 8.25 21.27
C SER A 30 5.02 8.56 20.11
N LEU A 31 6.18 7.92 20.04
CA LEU A 31 7.22 8.22 19.04
C LEU A 31 7.26 7.22 17.87
N THR A 32 6.74 5.99 18.08
CA THR A 32 6.83 4.92 17.10
C THR A 32 5.63 4.93 16.16
N THR A 33 5.89 4.91 14.86
CA THR A 33 4.85 4.83 13.82
C THR A 33 4.58 3.40 13.37
N VAL A 34 5.58 2.50 13.48
CA VAL A 34 5.49 1.10 13.06
C VAL A 34 6.15 0.19 14.08
N PHE A 35 5.47 -0.90 14.45
CA PHE A 35 6.00 -1.97 15.28
C PHE A 35 6.21 -3.23 14.45
N GLY A 36 7.36 -3.88 14.59
CA GLY A 36 7.65 -5.09 13.84
C GLY A 36 9.10 -5.53 13.93
N PRO A 37 9.51 -6.52 13.12
CA PRO A 37 10.91 -6.92 12.99
C PRO A 37 11.78 -5.73 12.56
N MET A 38 13.03 -5.71 13.02
CA MET A 38 13.98 -4.69 12.60
C MET A 38 14.17 -4.74 11.08
N PRO A 39 13.94 -3.64 10.35
CA PRO A 39 14.15 -3.61 8.92
C PRO A 39 15.64 -3.72 8.57
N LEU A 40 15.96 -4.08 7.33
CA LEU A 40 17.31 -3.98 6.82
C LEU A 40 17.71 -2.51 6.80
N LEU A 41 18.74 -2.15 7.55
CA LEU A 41 19.25 -0.77 7.64
C LEU A 41 20.78 -0.75 7.71
N SER A 42 21.37 0.36 7.29
CA SER A 42 22.80 0.65 7.45
C SER A 42 22.95 1.73 8.51
N PRO A 43 23.26 1.36 9.78
CA PRO A 43 23.32 2.35 10.84
C PRO A 43 24.47 3.33 10.63
N GLY A 44 24.17 4.62 10.63
CA GLY A 44 25.15 5.69 10.64
C GLY A 44 25.61 6.04 12.07
N ALA A 45 24.74 5.79 13.07
CA ALA A 45 25.07 5.94 14.49
C ALA A 45 24.25 4.93 15.32
N VAL A 46 24.79 4.54 16.46
CA VAL A 46 24.13 3.68 17.43
C VAL A 46 24.23 4.31 18.81
N GLY A 47 23.10 4.45 19.47
CA GLY A 47 23.01 4.95 20.85
C GLY A 47 22.56 3.88 21.81
N TYR A 48 23.02 3.95 23.06
CA TYR A 48 22.58 3.09 24.14
C TYR A 48 22.14 3.94 25.34
N GLY A 49 21.05 3.56 25.96
CA GLY A 49 20.60 4.08 27.23
C GLY A 49 20.46 2.93 28.22
N ALA A 50 20.98 3.08 29.43
CA ALA A 50 20.88 2.09 30.48
C ALA A 50 20.06 2.64 31.66
N GLY A 51 19.28 1.75 32.30
CA GLY A 51 18.64 2.06 33.58
C GLY A 51 19.50 1.61 34.75
N ASP A 52 19.06 1.92 35.98
CA ASP A 52 19.80 1.59 37.23
C ASP A 52 19.88 0.09 37.53
N ALA A 53 18.94 -0.71 37.03
CA ALA A 53 18.95 -2.16 37.24
C ALA A 53 19.99 -2.82 36.29
N ASN A 54 20.95 -3.53 36.93
CA ASN A 54 22.02 -4.23 36.19
C ASN A 54 22.04 -5.73 36.52
N PRO A 55 21.17 -6.55 35.87
CA PRO A 55 21.21 -8.00 36.04
C PRO A 55 22.49 -8.59 35.45
N ALA A 56 23.11 -9.57 36.12
CA ALA A 56 24.41 -10.12 35.75
C ALA A 56 24.44 -10.73 34.33
N ASP A 57 23.34 -11.41 33.94
CA ASP A 57 23.27 -12.21 32.71
C ASP A 57 22.35 -11.61 31.63
N TRP A 58 21.87 -10.38 31.84
CA TRP A 58 20.92 -9.74 30.91
C TRP A 58 21.14 -8.25 30.81
N PRO A 59 21.51 -7.71 29.65
CA PRO A 59 21.71 -6.29 29.50
C PRO A 59 20.37 -5.50 29.59
N ASN A 60 20.29 -4.59 30.57
CA ASN A 60 19.16 -3.68 30.72
C ASN A 60 19.43 -2.39 29.96
N VAL A 61 19.36 -2.45 28.64
CA VAL A 61 19.66 -1.32 27.78
C VAL A 61 18.60 -1.12 26.69
N LEU A 62 18.31 0.14 26.39
CA LEU A 62 17.65 0.53 25.15
C LEU A 62 18.72 0.79 24.09
N ARG A 63 18.61 0.17 22.94
CA ARG A 63 19.49 0.41 21.78
C ARG A 63 18.72 1.14 20.70
N VAL A 64 19.26 2.24 20.21
CA VAL A 64 18.69 3.04 19.14
C VAL A 64 19.68 3.06 17.98
N PHE A 65 19.21 2.70 16.79
CA PHE A 65 19.97 2.82 15.54
C PHE A 65 19.47 4.05 14.79
N LEU A 66 20.37 4.95 14.44
CA LEU A 66 20.09 6.02 13.50
C LEU A 66 20.65 5.63 12.14
N SER A 67 19.79 5.51 11.17
CA SER A 67 20.20 5.39 9.76
C SER A 67 19.97 6.73 9.08
N PRO A 68 20.91 7.24 8.27
CA PRO A 68 20.62 8.38 7.41
C PRO A 68 19.34 8.04 6.62
N ALA A 69 18.41 8.98 6.53
CA ALA A 69 17.30 8.82 5.59
C ALA A 69 17.92 8.55 4.22
N GLY A 70 17.63 7.38 3.67
CA GLY A 70 18.34 6.86 2.50
C GLY A 70 18.35 7.89 1.37
N THR A 71 19.54 8.24 0.91
CA THR A 71 19.74 8.97 -0.35
C THR A 71 19.44 8.09 -1.57
N GLY A 72 19.06 6.83 -1.33
CA GLY A 72 18.57 5.89 -2.32
C GLY A 72 17.05 5.96 -2.36
N GLN A 73 16.53 6.40 -3.48
CA GLN A 73 15.16 6.26 -3.93
C GLN A 73 14.26 5.51 -2.92
N ASP A 74 13.71 6.25 -1.93
CA ASP A 74 12.70 5.71 -1.02
C ASP A 74 11.44 5.38 -1.84
N ARG A 75 11.53 4.28 -2.58
CA ARG A 75 10.34 3.63 -3.07
C ARG A 75 9.72 3.02 -1.84
N GLU A 76 8.57 3.51 -1.51
CA GLU A 76 7.77 2.92 -0.44
C GLU A 76 7.58 1.44 -0.76
N GLN A 77 8.06 0.57 0.14
CA GLN A 77 7.83 -0.87 0.03
C GLN A 77 6.61 -1.19 0.87
N ASP A 78 5.61 -1.73 0.25
CA ASP A 78 4.47 -2.31 0.96
C ASP A 78 4.43 -3.83 0.73
N ARG A 79 3.77 -4.53 1.65
CA ARG A 79 3.47 -5.95 1.54
C ARG A 79 2.06 -6.09 1.05
N VAL A 80 1.87 -6.91 0.04
CA VAL A 80 0.55 -7.26 -0.48
C VAL A 80 0.45 -8.77 -0.61
N VAL A 81 -0.76 -9.29 -0.58
CA VAL A 81 -1.04 -10.70 -0.85
C VAL A 81 -1.51 -10.82 -2.29
N HIS A 82 -0.83 -11.65 -3.04
CA HIS A 82 -1.19 -12.05 -4.39
C HIS A 82 -2.01 -13.33 -4.30
N ILE A 83 -3.29 -13.25 -4.67
CA ILE A 83 -4.26 -14.34 -4.60
C ILE A 83 -4.60 -14.76 -6.02
N GLU A 84 -4.55 -16.05 -6.33
CA GLU A 84 -4.89 -16.58 -7.65
C GLU A 84 -5.78 -17.80 -7.57
N THR A 85 -6.70 -17.91 -8.53
CA THR A 85 -7.43 -19.13 -8.80
C THR A 85 -7.61 -19.36 -10.29
N ASN A 86 -7.70 -20.65 -10.70
CA ASN A 86 -7.94 -21.04 -12.08
C ASN A 86 -9.39 -21.48 -12.22
N LEU A 87 -10.08 -20.96 -13.24
CA LEU A 87 -11.51 -21.16 -13.49
C LEU A 87 -11.68 -21.63 -14.94
N ASP A 88 -12.22 -22.86 -15.16
CA ASP A 88 -12.51 -23.45 -16.48
C ASP A 88 -13.99 -23.81 -16.69
N ASP A 89 -14.83 -23.49 -15.71
CA ASP A 89 -16.25 -23.83 -15.68
C ASP A 89 -17.16 -22.70 -15.18
N VAL A 90 -16.64 -21.47 -15.05
CA VAL A 90 -17.41 -20.28 -14.66
C VAL A 90 -18.09 -19.67 -15.87
N ASN A 91 -19.36 -19.28 -15.72
CA ASN A 91 -20.05 -18.49 -16.73
C ASN A 91 -19.39 -17.11 -16.85
N PRO A 92 -18.86 -16.71 -18.03
CA PRO A 92 -18.18 -15.41 -18.22
C PRO A 92 -19.03 -14.19 -17.84
N GLN A 93 -20.35 -14.28 -17.88
CA GLN A 93 -21.25 -13.18 -17.49
C GLN A 93 -21.14 -12.82 -16.01
N THR A 94 -20.66 -13.75 -15.16
CA THR A 94 -20.52 -13.48 -13.72
C THR A 94 -19.24 -12.72 -13.36
N TYR A 95 -18.26 -12.62 -14.26
CA TYR A 95 -16.98 -11.97 -13.95
C TYR A 95 -17.13 -10.49 -13.57
N GLU A 96 -18.03 -9.75 -14.22
CA GLU A 96 -18.29 -8.36 -13.89
C GLU A 96 -18.71 -8.23 -12.42
N TYR A 97 -19.70 -9.02 -12.00
CA TYR A 97 -20.19 -9.05 -10.63
C TYR A 97 -19.11 -9.48 -9.62
N VAL A 98 -18.35 -10.53 -9.93
CA VAL A 98 -17.24 -11.00 -9.06
C VAL A 98 -16.22 -9.90 -8.86
N ILE A 99 -15.81 -9.21 -9.94
CA ILE A 99 -14.86 -8.10 -9.87
C ILE A 99 -15.41 -6.96 -9.01
N GLU A 100 -16.68 -6.59 -9.18
CA GLU A 100 -17.31 -5.55 -8.35
C GLU A 100 -17.34 -5.95 -6.87
N ARG A 101 -17.70 -7.20 -6.55
CA ARG A 101 -17.68 -7.72 -5.18
C ARG A 101 -16.27 -7.66 -4.56
N LEU A 102 -15.25 -8.06 -5.31
CA LEU A 102 -13.86 -7.99 -4.85
C LEU A 102 -13.44 -6.54 -4.55
N PHE A 103 -13.79 -5.56 -5.40
CA PHE A 103 -13.51 -4.16 -5.10
C PHE A 103 -14.31 -3.61 -3.93
N GLN A 104 -15.55 -4.04 -3.73
CA GLN A 104 -16.35 -3.70 -2.54
C GLN A 104 -15.69 -4.20 -1.25
N HIS A 105 -14.99 -5.35 -1.31
CA HIS A 105 -14.20 -5.91 -0.22
C HIS A 105 -12.75 -5.38 -0.18
N HIS A 106 -12.49 -4.24 -0.87
CA HIS A 106 -11.22 -3.52 -0.85
C HIS A 106 -10.05 -4.25 -1.51
N ALA A 107 -10.29 -5.02 -2.59
CA ALA A 107 -9.21 -5.47 -3.46
C ALA A 107 -8.41 -4.26 -3.97
N LEU A 108 -7.09 -4.38 -3.99
CA LEU A 108 -6.20 -3.35 -4.53
C LEU A 108 -6.18 -3.37 -6.06
N ASP A 109 -6.29 -4.57 -6.63
CA ASP A 109 -6.38 -4.80 -8.07
C ASP A 109 -7.00 -6.18 -8.35
N VAL A 110 -7.66 -6.32 -9.51
CA VAL A 110 -8.25 -7.58 -9.98
C VAL A 110 -7.97 -7.71 -11.47
N THR A 111 -7.41 -8.84 -11.87
CA THR A 111 -7.11 -9.12 -13.28
C THR A 111 -7.60 -10.49 -13.71
N LEU A 112 -8.00 -10.61 -14.98
CA LEU A 112 -8.39 -11.84 -15.63
C LEU A 112 -7.41 -12.16 -16.74
N THR A 113 -6.71 -13.30 -16.65
CA THR A 113 -5.75 -13.75 -17.67
C THR A 113 -6.28 -15.00 -18.36
N PRO A 114 -6.56 -14.96 -19.67
CA PRO A 114 -6.94 -16.15 -20.44
C PRO A 114 -5.82 -17.19 -20.46
N VAL A 115 -6.17 -18.43 -20.23
CA VAL A 115 -5.24 -19.57 -20.22
C VAL A 115 -5.86 -20.79 -20.84
N ILE A 116 -5.02 -21.75 -21.27
CA ILE A 116 -5.44 -23.11 -21.61
C ILE A 116 -5.10 -24.03 -20.44
N MET A 117 -6.11 -24.68 -19.90
CA MET A 117 -6.01 -25.58 -18.76
C MET A 117 -5.91 -27.04 -19.19
N LYS A 118 -5.81 -27.96 -18.24
CA LYS A 118 -5.75 -29.39 -18.50
C LYS A 118 -6.85 -29.84 -19.46
N ARG A 119 -6.58 -30.85 -20.28
CA ARG A 119 -7.48 -31.37 -21.30
C ARG A 119 -7.84 -30.35 -22.41
N GLY A 120 -7.01 -29.31 -22.60
CA GLY A 120 -7.22 -28.30 -23.65
C GLY A 120 -8.38 -27.35 -23.38
N ARG A 121 -8.89 -27.25 -22.15
CA ARG A 121 -10.02 -26.38 -21.82
C ARG A 121 -9.57 -24.92 -21.75
N PRO A 122 -10.27 -23.99 -22.44
CA PRO A 122 -10.08 -22.58 -22.18
C PRO A 122 -10.51 -22.25 -20.76
N GLY A 123 -9.77 -21.39 -20.10
CA GLY A 123 -10.08 -20.94 -18.74
C GLY A 123 -9.48 -19.57 -18.46
N ILE A 124 -9.67 -19.13 -17.24
CA ILE A 124 -9.17 -17.84 -16.75
C ILE A 124 -8.36 -18.07 -15.46
N VAL A 125 -7.20 -17.43 -15.35
CA VAL A 125 -6.60 -17.16 -14.05
C VAL A 125 -7.15 -15.83 -13.55
N LEU A 126 -7.91 -15.88 -12.48
CA LEU A 126 -8.36 -14.70 -11.76
C LEU A 126 -7.32 -14.39 -10.69
N THR A 127 -6.76 -13.19 -10.76
CA THR A 127 -5.74 -12.70 -9.83
C THR A 127 -6.25 -11.50 -9.06
N VAL A 128 -6.05 -11.50 -7.74
CA VAL A 128 -6.42 -10.40 -6.84
C VAL A 128 -5.20 -9.95 -6.07
N LEU A 129 -4.95 -8.64 -6.02
CA LEU A 129 -4.01 -8.06 -5.08
C LEU A 129 -4.76 -7.53 -3.86
N ALA A 130 -4.31 -7.89 -2.69
CA ALA A 130 -4.93 -7.58 -1.41
C ALA A 130 -3.93 -6.95 -0.42
N ALA A 131 -4.44 -6.07 0.46
CA ALA A 131 -3.73 -5.79 1.69
C ALA A 131 -3.75 -7.04 2.60
N PRO A 132 -2.70 -7.31 3.40
CA PRO A 132 -2.62 -8.54 4.19
C PRO A 132 -3.83 -8.78 5.11
N ASP A 133 -4.37 -7.71 5.71
CA ASP A 133 -5.55 -7.75 6.59
C ASP A 133 -6.87 -8.00 5.84
N ARG A 134 -6.89 -7.90 4.50
CA ARG A 134 -8.06 -8.11 3.64
C ARG A 134 -8.03 -9.43 2.88
N ALA A 135 -6.90 -10.13 2.88
CA ALA A 135 -6.70 -11.30 2.05
C ALA A 135 -7.74 -12.40 2.32
N GLN A 136 -8.05 -12.69 3.59
CA GLN A 136 -9.02 -13.73 3.93
C GLN A 136 -10.41 -13.40 3.39
N ALA A 137 -10.91 -12.18 3.62
CA ALA A 137 -12.23 -11.78 3.14
C ALA A 137 -12.36 -11.83 1.61
N LEU A 138 -11.26 -11.55 0.89
CA LEU A 138 -11.24 -11.65 -0.57
C LEU A 138 -11.19 -13.10 -1.06
N MET A 139 -10.52 -14.00 -0.35
CA MET A 139 -10.57 -15.44 -0.63
C MET A 139 -11.97 -15.99 -0.41
N ASP A 140 -12.66 -15.55 0.64
CA ASP A 140 -14.05 -15.98 0.93
C ASP A 140 -14.98 -15.55 -0.22
N VAL A 141 -14.84 -14.31 -0.74
CA VAL A 141 -15.60 -13.88 -1.93
C VAL A 141 -15.33 -14.77 -3.15
N LEU A 142 -14.08 -15.17 -3.38
CA LEU A 142 -13.74 -16.06 -4.49
C LEU A 142 -14.41 -17.43 -4.34
N PHE A 143 -14.47 -17.99 -3.14
CA PHE A 143 -15.16 -19.26 -2.89
C PHE A 143 -16.69 -19.14 -3.00
N GLU A 144 -17.26 -18.02 -2.59
CA GLU A 144 -18.71 -17.82 -2.63
C GLU A 144 -19.24 -17.53 -4.04
N GLU A 145 -18.50 -16.73 -4.82
CA GLU A 145 -18.99 -16.17 -6.08
C GLU A 145 -18.45 -16.88 -7.33
N THR A 146 -17.57 -17.88 -7.16
CA THR A 146 -16.99 -18.64 -8.28
C THR A 146 -17.05 -20.13 -8.05
N THR A 147 -16.68 -20.92 -9.05
CA THR A 147 -16.53 -22.38 -8.93
C THR A 147 -15.19 -22.81 -8.32
N ALA A 148 -14.42 -21.89 -7.78
CA ALA A 148 -13.10 -22.18 -7.20
C ALA A 148 -13.23 -23.10 -6.00
N LEU A 149 -12.52 -24.25 -6.02
CA LEU A 149 -12.36 -25.16 -4.90
C LEU A 149 -11.04 -24.93 -4.13
N GLY A 150 -10.19 -24.07 -4.63
CA GLY A 150 -8.91 -23.73 -4.03
C GLY A 150 -8.34 -22.44 -4.61
N VAL A 151 -7.68 -21.67 -3.75
CA VAL A 151 -6.96 -20.46 -4.12
C VAL A 151 -5.49 -20.58 -3.70
N ARG A 152 -4.61 -19.95 -4.43
CA ARG A 152 -3.20 -19.80 -4.06
C ARG A 152 -3.02 -18.40 -3.53
N ALA A 153 -2.36 -18.26 -2.39
CA ALA A 153 -2.06 -16.97 -1.80
C ALA A 153 -0.58 -16.89 -1.44
N GLN A 154 0.06 -15.80 -1.83
CA GLN A 154 1.47 -15.55 -1.56
C GLN A 154 1.65 -14.09 -1.14
N GLU A 155 2.34 -13.86 -0.03
CA GLU A 155 2.76 -12.53 0.34
C GLU A 155 3.94 -12.09 -0.53
N ILE A 156 3.83 -10.93 -1.14
CA ILE A 156 4.85 -10.33 -1.99
C ILE A 156 5.19 -8.92 -1.55
N VAL A 157 6.42 -8.51 -1.80
CA VAL A 157 6.86 -7.12 -1.60
C VAL A 157 6.63 -6.34 -2.88
N ARG A 158 5.92 -5.21 -2.77
CA ARG A 158 5.68 -4.29 -3.87
C ARG A 158 6.45 -2.99 -3.64
N GLN A 159 7.13 -2.51 -4.67
CA GLN A 159 7.71 -1.17 -4.66
C GLN A 159 6.75 -0.19 -5.31
N VAL A 160 6.40 0.87 -4.60
CA VAL A 160 5.51 1.92 -5.08
C VAL A 160 6.21 3.27 -5.05
N LEU A 161 5.87 4.14 -5.98
CA LEU A 161 6.32 5.51 -5.93
C LEU A 161 5.45 6.28 -4.94
N PRO A 162 6.03 7.13 -4.09
CA PRO A 162 5.26 8.08 -3.29
C PRO A 162 4.36 8.90 -4.21
N ARG A 163 3.08 8.99 -3.86
CA ARG A 163 2.08 9.63 -4.70
C ARG A 163 1.19 10.57 -3.89
N ARG A 164 0.78 11.66 -4.52
CA ARG A 164 -0.17 12.61 -3.98
C ARG A 164 -1.19 13.00 -5.03
N PHE A 165 -2.32 13.54 -4.59
CA PHE A 165 -3.32 14.10 -5.49
C PHE A 165 -3.23 15.63 -5.51
N VAL A 166 -3.32 16.20 -6.71
CA VAL A 166 -3.39 17.63 -6.93
C VAL A 166 -4.66 17.90 -7.73
N THR A 167 -5.52 18.80 -7.26
CA THR A 167 -6.73 19.16 -7.99
C THR A 167 -6.44 20.33 -8.94
N VAL A 168 -6.77 20.16 -10.21
CA VAL A 168 -6.72 21.21 -11.23
C VAL A 168 -8.12 21.61 -11.65
N ARG A 169 -8.30 22.89 -12.03
CA ARG A 169 -9.56 23.41 -12.55
C ARG A 169 -9.51 23.48 -14.07
N LEU A 170 -10.52 22.93 -14.71
CA LEU A 170 -10.73 22.99 -16.16
C LEU A 170 -12.09 23.65 -16.47
N PRO A 171 -12.31 24.14 -17.70
CA PRO A 171 -13.65 24.43 -18.18
C PRO A 171 -14.52 23.18 -18.06
N GLY A 172 -15.60 23.32 -17.28
CA GLY A 172 -16.49 22.19 -17.00
C GLY A 172 -16.18 21.43 -15.71
N GLY A 173 -15.16 21.77 -14.85
CA GLY A 173 -15.03 21.21 -13.51
C GLY A 173 -13.62 21.03 -12.99
N GLN A 174 -13.54 20.23 -11.96
CA GLN A 174 -12.27 19.91 -11.30
C GLN A 174 -11.85 18.48 -11.63
N VAL A 175 -10.54 18.27 -11.80
CA VAL A 175 -9.92 16.98 -12.05
C VAL A 175 -8.83 16.76 -11.00
N ARG A 176 -8.88 15.63 -10.32
CA ARG A 176 -7.77 15.16 -9.48
C ARG A 176 -6.69 14.59 -10.38
N VAL A 177 -5.47 14.99 -10.15
CA VAL A 177 -4.29 14.50 -10.86
C VAL A 177 -3.44 13.75 -9.85
N LYS A 178 -3.25 12.46 -10.08
CA LYS A 178 -2.32 11.62 -9.33
C LYS A 178 -0.90 11.94 -9.76
N VAL A 179 -0.07 12.38 -8.83
CA VAL A 179 1.31 12.81 -9.08
C VAL A 179 2.24 11.89 -8.33
N ALA A 180 3.21 11.32 -9.02
CA ALA A 180 4.29 10.55 -8.43
C ALA A 180 5.63 11.22 -8.74
N ASP A 181 6.49 11.35 -7.72
CA ASP A 181 7.80 11.93 -7.86
C ASP A 181 8.84 10.84 -8.17
N LEU A 182 9.68 11.10 -9.16
CA LEU A 182 10.79 10.26 -9.58
C LEU A 182 12.11 10.84 -9.08
N ALA A 183 13.13 10.00 -8.98
CA ALA A 183 14.49 10.46 -8.78
C ALA A 183 14.90 11.47 -9.88
N GLY A 184 15.75 12.42 -9.53
CA GLY A 184 16.17 13.48 -10.47
C GLY A 184 15.17 14.61 -10.67
N GLY A 185 14.13 14.71 -9.82
CA GLY A 185 13.16 15.82 -9.83
C GLY A 185 12.10 15.74 -10.93
N HIS A 186 12.05 14.63 -11.65
CA HIS A 186 10.99 14.35 -12.62
C HIS A 186 9.69 13.94 -11.92
N THR A 187 8.55 14.22 -12.54
CA THR A 187 7.24 13.82 -12.02
C THR A 187 6.42 13.15 -13.10
N LYS A 188 5.66 12.13 -12.69
CA LYS A 188 4.57 11.56 -13.49
C LYS A 188 3.26 12.16 -13.01
N ALA A 189 2.38 12.53 -13.93
CA ALA A 189 1.09 13.13 -13.64
C ALA A 189 0.00 12.43 -14.45
N PHE A 190 -0.96 11.83 -13.75
CA PHE A 190 -2.05 11.06 -14.33
C PHE A 190 -3.38 11.62 -13.82
N PRO A 191 -4.20 12.25 -14.67
CA PRO A 191 -5.55 12.67 -14.31
C PRO A 191 -6.43 11.47 -13.99
N GLU A 192 -7.30 11.62 -12.99
CA GLU A 192 -8.30 10.60 -12.68
C GLU A 192 -9.34 10.50 -13.81
N TYR A 193 -9.43 9.30 -14.39
CA TYR A 193 -10.27 9.04 -15.57
C TYR A 193 -11.74 9.42 -15.34
N LEU A 194 -12.31 9.02 -14.18
CA LEU A 194 -13.72 9.28 -13.87
C LEU A 194 -14.03 10.77 -13.73
N ASP A 195 -13.08 11.59 -13.27
CA ASP A 195 -13.24 13.03 -13.19
C ASP A 195 -13.24 13.62 -14.61
N CYS A 196 -12.34 13.15 -15.49
CA CYS A 196 -12.28 13.56 -16.89
C CYS A 196 -13.50 13.10 -17.67
N LYS A 197 -13.96 11.86 -17.47
CA LYS A 197 -15.17 11.31 -18.09
C LYS A 197 -16.40 12.19 -17.78
N ARG A 198 -16.62 12.55 -16.50
CA ARG A 198 -17.73 13.43 -16.09
C ARG A 198 -17.70 14.79 -16.78
N ILE A 199 -16.51 15.38 -16.95
CA ILE A 199 -16.36 16.64 -17.67
C ILE A 199 -16.66 16.44 -19.17
N ALA A 200 -16.14 15.40 -19.77
CA ALA A 200 -16.36 15.07 -21.20
C ALA A 200 -17.86 14.91 -21.49
N GLU A 201 -18.57 14.11 -20.70
CA GLU A 201 -20.02 13.90 -20.83
C GLU A 201 -20.83 15.19 -20.67
N ARG A 202 -20.47 16.04 -19.67
CA ARG A 202 -21.17 17.30 -19.42
C ARG A 202 -20.92 18.36 -20.47
N THR A 203 -19.73 18.36 -21.11
CA THR A 203 -19.31 19.41 -22.03
C THR A 203 -19.39 19.00 -23.51
N GLY A 204 -19.71 17.74 -23.80
CA GLY A 204 -19.70 17.17 -25.16
C GLY A 204 -18.31 17.05 -25.77
N ARG A 205 -17.24 17.16 -24.98
CA ARG A 205 -15.85 17.15 -25.45
C ARG A 205 -15.28 15.73 -25.44
N PRO A 206 -14.35 15.41 -26.34
CA PRO A 206 -13.65 14.13 -26.28
C PRO A 206 -12.90 13.95 -24.94
N VAL A 207 -13.04 12.79 -24.28
CA VAL A 207 -12.38 12.51 -23.00
C VAL A 207 -10.86 12.61 -23.10
N LYS A 208 -10.28 12.24 -24.25
CA LYS A 208 -8.85 12.39 -24.55
C LYS A 208 -8.38 13.84 -24.42
N ALA A 209 -9.13 14.79 -24.98
CA ALA A 209 -8.81 16.22 -24.90
C ALA A 209 -8.86 16.73 -23.47
N VAL A 210 -9.83 16.27 -22.65
CA VAL A 210 -9.93 16.64 -21.23
C VAL A 210 -8.76 16.08 -20.43
N LEU A 211 -8.32 14.83 -20.70
CA LEU A 211 -7.16 14.22 -20.07
C LEU A 211 -5.87 15.02 -20.35
N GLU A 212 -5.63 15.36 -21.63
CA GLU A 212 -4.47 16.14 -22.07
C GLU A 212 -4.45 17.53 -21.41
N GLU A 213 -5.59 18.20 -21.40
CA GLU A 213 -5.75 19.53 -20.78
C GLU A 213 -5.47 19.49 -19.26
N ALA A 214 -5.91 18.46 -18.57
CA ALA A 214 -5.65 18.29 -17.13
C ALA A 214 -4.14 18.15 -16.84
N VAL A 215 -3.40 17.43 -17.66
CA VAL A 215 -1.93 17.33 -17.54
C VAL A 215 -1.27 18.68 -17.80
N VAL A 216 -1.72 19.42 -18.82
CA VAL A 216 -1.19 20.76 -19.15
C VAL A 216 -1.48 21.73 -18.00
N ALA A 217 -2.70 21.74 -17.46
CA ALA A 217 -3.07 22.59 -16.34
C ALA A 217 -2.22 22.33 -15.10
N TYR A 218 -1.96 21.05 -14.78
CA TYR A 218 -1.06 20.66 -13.69
C TYR A 218 0.37 21.20 -13.91
N ARG A 219 0.92 21.03 -15.12
CA ARG A 219 2.28 21.48 -15.45
C ARG A 219 2.43 23.01 -15.34
N ARG A 220 1.46 23.78 -15.83
CA ARG A 220 1.43 25.26 -15.72
C ARG A 220 1.36 25.72 -14.26
N GLY A 221 0.55 25.10 -13.43
CA GLY A 221 0.46 25.42 -11.99
C GLY A 221 1.75 25.14 -11.23
N ARG A 222 2.59 24.21 -11.70
CA ARG A 222 3.90 23.90 -11.11
C ARG A 222 4.96 24.95 -11.47
N VAL A 223 4.95 25.48 -12.69
CA VAL A 223 5.87 26.55 -13.13
C VAL A 223 5.65 27.80 -12.30
N ASN A 224 4.40 28.24 -12.17
CA ASN A 224 4.05 29.43 -11.38
C ASN A 224 4.38 29.34 -9.88
N LYS A 225 4.49 28.13 -9.31
CA LYS A 225 4.94 27.93 -7.91
C LYS A 225 6.45 28.00 -7.77
N LYS A 226 7.24 27.61 -8.78
CA LYS A 226 8.72 27.69 -8.75
C LYS A 226 9.24 29.10 -8.95
N GLU A 227 8.49 29.95 -9.66
CA GLU A 227 8.86 31.36 -9.88
C GLU A 227 8.49 32.28 -8.69
N ARG A 228 7.72 31.78 -7.71
CA ARG A 228 7.30 32.51 -6.51
C ARG A 228 7.99 32.05 -5.21
N ALA A 229 8.91 31.12 -5.29
CA ALA A 229 9.75 30.59 -4.19
C ALA A 229 11.22 30.93 -4.41
#